data_ac03be1678237776e07824acdc68ecc1
#
_entry.id   ac03be1678237776e07824acdc68ecc1
#
_cell.length_a   1.000
_cell.length_b   1.000
_cell.length_c   1.000
_cell.angle_alpha   90.00
_cell.angle_beta   90.00
_cell.angle_gamma   90.00
#
_symmetry.space_group_name_H-M   'P 1'
#
loop_
_entity.id
_entity.type
_entity.pdbx_description
1 polymer ?
#
loop_
_entity_poly.entity_id
_entity_poly.type
_entity_poly.pdbx_seq_one_letter_code
_entity_poly.pdbx_strand_id
1 'polypeptide(L)'
;MDSQAAIAILRANEAELRRRGVLHAALFGSVARGEARADSDLDVMIEIDVSVVGGLFGYVGLCHFIDDLFPIRVDVADRAALKDRVRTHAERDAISAF
;
A
#
# COMPACT_ATOMS: atom_id res chain seq x y z
N MET A 1 -5.32 4.69 -13.18
CA MET A 1 -6.25 4.43 -12.06
C MET A 1 -6.27 5.65 -11.16
N ASP A 2 -7.43 6.11 -10.74
CA ASP A 2 -7.51 7.23 -9.82
C ASP A 2 -7.46 6.77 -8.35
N SER A 3 -7.24 7.73 -7.45
CA SER A 3 -7.07 7.44 -6.03
C SER A 3 -8.35 6.86 -5.39
N GLN A 4 -9.53 7.32 -5.81
CA GLN A 4 -10.79 6.82 -5.25
C GLN A 4 -11.01 5.34 -5.59
N ALA A 5 -10.73 4.95 -6.84
CA ALA A 5 -10.85 3.56 -7.26
C ALA A 5 -9.86 2.67 -6.49
N ALA A 6 -8.63 3.12 -6.32
CA ALA A 6 -7.62 2.38 -5.58
C ALA A 6 -7.98 2.23 -4.09
N ILE A 7 -8.45 3.30 -3.45
CA ILE A 7 -8.92 3.27 -2.06
C ILE A 7 -10.10 2.29 -1.91
N ALA A 8 -11.03 2.29 -2.85
CA ALA A 8 -12.17 1.38 -2.81
C ALA A 8 -11.74 -0.09 -2.84
N ILE A 9 -10.74 -0.42 -3.67
CA ILE A 9 -10.20 -1.79 -3.73
C ILE A 9 -9.55 -2.18 -2.39
N LEU A 10 -8.75 -1.29 -1.81
CA LEU A 10 -8.12 -1.57 -0.51
C LEU A 10 -9.18 -1.76 0.58
N ARG A 11 -10.17 -0.90 0.65
CA ARG A 11 -11.26 -1.02 1.63
C ARG A 11 -12.10 -2.27 1.44
N ALA A 12 -12.36 -2.67 0.20
CA ALA A 12 -13.10 -3.90 -0.10
C ALA A 12 -12.34 -5.15 0.38
N ASN A 13 -11.02 -5.07 0.50
CA ASN A 13 -10.16 -6.17 0.93
C ASN A 13 -9.61 -5.98 2.34
N GLU A 14 -10.14 -5.03 3.11
CA GLU A 14 -9.62 -4.70 4.44
C GLU A 14 -9.57 -5.91 5.36
N ALA A 15 -10.66 -6.69 5.46
CA ALA A 15 -10.73 -7.84 6.34
C ALA A 15 -9.63 -8.86 6.05
N GLU A 16 -9.42 -9.17 4.76
CA GLU A 16 -8.38 -10.12 4.35
C GLU A 16 -6.98 -9.54 4.55
N LEU A 17 -6.77 -8.26 4.27
CA LEU A 17 -5.49 -7.60 4.51
C LEU A 17 -5.14 -7.60 5.99
N ARG A 18 -6.11 -7.28 6.86
CA ARG A 18 -5.91 -7.33 8.32
C ARG A 18 -5.59 -8.76 8.80
N ARG A 19 -6.27 -9.75 8.26
CA ARG A 19 -6.01 -11.15 8.57
C ARG A 19 -4.58 -11.55 8.21
N ARG A 20 -4.04 -10.97 7.14
CA ARG A 20 -2.66 -11.21 6.67
C ARG A 20 -1.61 -10.37 7.40
N GLY A 21 -2.03 -9.51 8.33
CA GLY A 21 -1.11 -8.73 9.16
C GLY A 21 -1.00 -7.26 8.81
N VAL A 22 -1.84 -6.74 7.93
CA VAL A 22 -1.87 -5.30 7.63
C VAL A 22 -2.70 -4.57 8.66
N LEU A 23 -2.08 -3.66 9.39
CA LEU A 23 -2.75 -2.83 10.40
C LEU A 23 -3.38 -1.59 9.77
N HIS A 24 -2.66 -0.95 8.86
CA HIS A 24 -3.10 0.24 8.14
C HIS A 24 -2.57 0.20 6.71
N ALA A 25 -3.35 0.75 5.79
CA ALA A 25 -2.96 0.91 4.38
C ALA A 25 -3.34 2.30 3.89
N ALA A 26 -2.47 2.90 3.09
CA ALA A 26 -2.66 4.21 2.50
C ALA A 26 -2.06 4.27 1.12
N LEU A 27 -2.60 5.15 0.28
CA LEU A 27 -1.96 5.49 -0.98
C LEU A 27 -0.99 6.64 -0.77
N PHE A 28 0.09 6.64 -1.53
CA PHE A 28 0.99 7.79 -1.63
C PHE A 28 1.49 7.93 -3.06
N GLY A 29 2.38 8.88 -3.30
CA GLY A 29 2.95 9.08 -4.64
C GLY A 29 2.00 9.73 -5.62
N SER A 30 2.25 9.51 -6.92
CA SER A 30 1.58 10.24 -8.00
C SER A 30 0.07 10.01 -8.06
N VAL A 31 -0.39 8.78 -7.82
CA VAL A 31 -1.83 8.48 -7.82
C VAL A 31 -2.52 9.25 -6.69
N ALA A 32 -1.94 9.25 -5.48
CA ALA A 32 -2.50 9.98 -4.34
C ALA A 32 -2.58 11.50 -4.61
N ARG A 33 -1.58 12.05 -5.33
CA ARG A 33 -1.56 13.48 -5.68
C ARG A 33 -2.46 13.84 -6.86
N GLY A 34 -3.05 12.86 -7.54
CA GLY A 34 -3.83 13.11 -8.76
C GLY A 34 -2.98 13.43 -9.98
N GLU A 35 -1.70 13.04 -9.96
CA GLU A 35 -0.72 13.33 -11.02
C GLU A 35 -0.31 12.08 -11.82
N ALA A 36 -1.04 10.97 -11.60
CA ALA A 36 -0.69 9.71 -12.25
C ALA A 36 -0.87 9.78 -13.77
N ARG A 37 0.09 9.19 -14.48
CA ARG A 37 0.02 8.97 -15.93
C ARG A 37 -0.43 7.54 -16.23
N ALA A 38 -0.68 7.23 -17.48
CA ALA A 38 -1.12 5.90 -17.91
C ALA A 38 -0.13 4.78 -17.52
N ASP A 39 1.16 5.10 -17.44
CA ASP A 39 2.24 4.17 -17.10
C ASP A 39 2.69 4.27 -15.64
N SER A 40 2.02 5.06 -14.82
CA SER A 40 2.37 5.23 -13.40
C SER A 40 2.02 3.98 -12.62
N ASP A 41 2.94 3.58 -11.72
CA ASP A 41 2.67 2.53 -10.74
C ASP A 41 1.83 3.10 -9.59
N LEU A 42 1.10 2.22 -8.92
CA LEU A 42 0.37 2.57 -7.71
C LEU A 42 1.30 2.38 -6.51
N ASP A 43 1.43 3.41 -5.67
CA ASP A 43 2.25 3.34 -4.46
C ASP A 43 1.34 3.13 -3.25
N VAL A 44 1.53 2.01 -2.58
CA VAL A 44 0.77 1.64 -1.37
C VAL A 44 1.72 1.54 -0.19
N MET A 45 1.43 2.28 0.87
CA MET A 45 2.18 2.23 2.11
C MET A 45 1.37 1.45 3.14
N ILE A 46 2.00 0.47 3.78
CA ILE A 46 1.35 -0.36 4.79
C ILE A 46 2.10 -0.30 6.13
N GLU A 47 1.35 -0.46 7.20
CA GLU A 47 1.88 -0.79 8.52
C GLU A 47 1.50 -2.23 8.81
N ILE A 48 2.47 -3.03 9.24
CA ILE A 48 2.26 -4.47 9.44
C ILE A 48 2.47 -4.89 10.89
N ASP A 49 1.77 -5.94 11.27
CA ASP A 49 2.06 -6.69 12.48
C ASP A 49 3.06 -7.80 12.11
N VAL A 50 4.30 -7.63 12.51
CA VAL A 50 5.40 -8.53 12.15
C VAL A 50 5.14 -9.95 12.65
N SER A 51 4.47 -10.09 13.78
CA SER A 51 4.17 -11.42 14.34
C SER A 51 3.17 -12.20 13.49
N VAL A 52 2.28 -11.51 12.77
CA VAL A 52 1.31 -12.14 11.87
C VAL A 52 1.91 -12.38 10.50
N VAL A 53 2.61 -11.39 9.95
CA VAL A 53 3.25 -11.50 8.62
C VAL A 53 4.35 -12.56 8.63
N GLY A 54 5.08 -12.65 9.74
CA GLY A 54 6.23 -13.55 9.87
C GLY A 54 7.47 -12.96 9.24
N GLY A 55 8.29 -13.81 8.61
CA GLY A 55 9.55 -13.38 8.03
C GLY A 55 9.41 -12.86 6.61
N LEU A 56 10.54 -12.86 5.92
CA LEU A 56 10.67 -12.34 4.55
C LEU A 56 9.66 -12.97 3.58
N PHE A 57 9.51 -14.29 3.63
CA PHE A 57 8.60 -15.00 2.72
C PHE A 57 7.13 -14.57 2.95
N GLY A 58 6.75 -14.37 4.19
CA GLY A 58 5.41 -13.87 4.51
C GLY A 58 5.20 -12.47 3.96
N TYR A 59 6.19 -11.60 4.08
CA TYR A 59 6.14 -10.24 3.53
C TYR A 59 6.04 -10.25 2.00
N VAL A 60 6.86 -11.05 1.33
CA VAL A 60 6.82 -11.17 -0.13
C VAL A 60 5.45 -11.67 -0.60
N GLY A 61 4.91 -12.67 0.07
CA GLY A 61 3.56 -13.17 -0.23
C GLY A 61 2.48 -12.11 -0.06
N LEU A 62 2.58 -11.29 0.99
CA LEU A 62 1.68 -10.16 1.20
C LEU A 62 1.77 -9.13 0.07
N CYS A 63 2.98 -8.78 -0.35
CA CYS A 63 3.18 -7.85 -1.47
C CYS A 63 2.57 -8.39 -2.76
N HIS A 64 2.74 -9.68 -3.05
CA HIS A 64 2.12 -10.34 -4.20
C HIS A 64 0.60 -10.31 -4.12
N PHE A 65 0.05 -10.57 -2.94
CA PHE A 65 -1.39 -10.50 -2.74
C PHE A 65 -1.93 -9.09 -3.05
N ILE A 66 -1.26 -8.05 -2.55
CA ILE A 66 -1.67 -6.66 -2.80
C ILE A 66 -1.55 -6.32 -4.29
N ASP A 67 -0.45 -6.69 -4.93
CA ASP A 67 -0.26 -6.44 -6.36
C ASP A 67 -1.37 -7.09 -7.20
N ASP A 68 -1.78 -8.29 -6.84
CA ASP A 68 -2.83 -9.04 -7.55
C ASP A 68 -4.23 -8.43 -7.40
N LEU A 69 -4.44 -7.55 -6.42
CA LEU A 69 -5.73 -6.86 -6.25
C LEU A 69 -5.99 -5.81 -7.32
N PHE A 70 -4.97 -5.34 -8.00
CA PHE A 70 -5.05 -4.19 -8.89
C PHE A 70 -4.75 -4.55 -10.34
N PRO A 71 -5.35 -3.83 -11.31
CA PRO A 71 -5.07 -4.07 -12.73
C PRO A 71 -3.77 -3.43 -13.21
N ILE A 72 -3.08 -2.70 -12.33
CA ILE A 72 -1.80 -2.04 -12.62
C ILE A 72 -0.77 -2.51 -11.61
N ARG A 73 0.50 -2.25 -11.91
CA ARG A 73 1.60 -2.58 -11.03
C ARG A 73 1.54 -1.78 -9.74
N VAL A 74 1.80 -2.45 -8.61
CA VAL A 74 1.79 -1.84 -7.28
C VAL A 74 3.17 -1.93 -6.65
N ASP A 75 3.67 -0.79 -6.19
CA ASP A 75 4.84 -0.70 -5.33
C ASP A 75 4.37 -0.64 -3.88
N VAL A 76 4.65 -1.69 -3.12
CA VAL A 76 4.29 -1.77 -1.70
C VAL A 76 5.46 -1.34 -0.86
N ALA A 77 5.23 -0.41 0.07
CA ALA A 77 6.23 0.05 1.02
C ALA A 77 5.77 -0.23 2.45
N ASP A 78 6.65 -0.81 3.25
CA ASP A 78 6.46 -0.93 4.70
C ASP A 78 6.86 0.41 5.33
N ARG A 79 5.91 1.09 5.96
CA ARG A 79 6.13 2.40 6.56
C ARG A 79 7.30 2.39 7.55
N ALA A 80 7.43 1.33 8.33
CA ALA A 80 8.49 1.22 9.32
C ALA A 80 9.89 1.08 8.70
N ALA A 81 9.97 0.56 7.47
CA ALA A 81 11.24 0.37 6.76
C ALA A 81 11.66 1.58 5.93
N LEU A 82 10.78 2.56 5.74
CA LEU A 82 11.12 3.77 4.99
C LEU A 82 12.09 4.64 5.78
N LYS A 83 13.08 5.22 5.09
CA LYS A 83 13.95 6.23 5.69
C LYS A 83 13.14 7.46 6.05
N ASP A 84 13.52 8.16 7.11
CA ASP A 84 12.75 9.29 7.65
C ASP A 84 12.38 10.32 6.59
N ARG A 85 13.30 10.68 5.72
CA ARG A 85 13.04 11.64 4.65
C ARG A 85 11.95 11.15 3.68
N VAL A 86 12.06 9.90 3.25
CA VAL A 86 11.09 9.29 2.33
C VAL A 86 9.74 9.14 3.02
N ARG A 87 9.74 8.70 4.27
CA ARG A 87 8.50 8.55 5.06
C ARG A 87 7.78 9.88 5.21
N THR A 88 8.50 10.96 5.51
CA THR A 88 7.90 12.30 5.64
C THR A 88 7.22 12.73 4.34
N HIS A 89 7.86 12.51 3.19
CA HIS A 89 7.26 12.83 1.90
C HIS A 89 6.05 11.96 1.60
N ALA A 90 6.14 10.65 1.86
CA ALA A 90 5.04 9.72 1.65
C ALA A 90 3.83 10.07 2.52
N GLU A 91 4.06 10.37 3.80
CA GLU A 91 2.99 10.75 4.73
C GLU A 91 2.30 12.04 4.36
N ARG A 92 3.04 13.01 3.79
CA ARG A 92 2.47 14.28 3.34
C ARG A 92 1.41 14.08 2.26
N ASP A 93 1.66 13.14 1.35
CA ASP A 93 0.79 12.85 0.21
C ASP A 93 -0.22 11.74 0.50
N ALA A 94 -0.11 11.07 1.65
CA ALA A 94 -0.86 9.87 1.93
C ALA A 94 -2.37 10.10 2.03
N ILE A 95 -3.12 9.19 1.41
CA ILE A 95 -4.58 9.09 1.56
C ILE A 95 -4.84 7.74 2.22
N SER A 96 -5.39 7.78 3.43
CA SER A 96 -5.66 6.57 4.19
C SER A 96 -6.80 5.76 3.56
N ALA A 97 -6.59 4.44 3.40
CA ALA A 97 -7.65 3.52 3.06
C ALA A 97 -8.31 2.97 4.33
N PHE A 98 -7.48 2.59 5.29
CA PHE A 98 -7.98 2.14 6.58
C PHE A 98 -6.88 2.18 7.63
#